data_9450caf71ff591263bc32323cc8aef1e
#
_entry.id   9450caf71ff591263bc32323cc8aef1e
#
_cell.length_a   1.000
_cell.length_b   1.000
_cell.length_c   1.000
_cell.angle_alpha   90.00
_cell.angle_beta   90.00
_cell.angle_gamma   90.00
#
_symmetry.space_group_name_H-M   'P 1'
#
loop_
_entity.id
_entity.type
_entity.pdbx_description
1 polymer ?
#
loop_
_entity_poly.entity_id
_entity_poly.type
_entity_poly.pdbx_seq_one_letter_code
_entity_poly.pdbx_strand_id
1 'polypeptide(L)'
;MDFMGYKPRFLDTEMLCQRLRECGALGVKSVMFAGEGEPLLHRDIAHIAETAKSAGIDVSFTTNGVLLKEDLAAHLLSVTSWIKVSCNAGTPESYSAIHRTQAEDFERVMDNMAHAAALRARERLACTLGFQCVLLPENVEGLPELARRARELGADYLVVKPYTRNPKSLASNYDDIHYNKYRNLAERLADEERKDFRVIFRNGAMRRWDLRQSAFERCLALPFWVYVDAGANVWGCFRHLGEESFRYGNIMEASFSDIWQGERCRSNMKYCAEEIDVSQCHVTCRMELINIYLWRLRHPEAHDNFI
;
A
#
# COMPACT_ATOMS: atom_id res chain seq x y z
N MET A 1 -7.68 -3.92 9.61
CA MET A 1 -8.57 -5.07 9.30
C MET A 1 -9.15 -5.63 10.58
N ASP A 2 -9.95 -4.81 11.23
CA ASP A 2 -10.59 -5.05 12.53
C ASP A 2 -11.62 -6.20 12.54
N PHE A 3 -12.12 -6.58 11.36
CA PHE A 3 -13.11 -7.65 11.16
C PHE A 3 -12.50 -9.06 11.00
N MET A 4 -11.18 -9.19 10.81
CA MET A 4 -10.51 -10.49 10.56
C MET A 4 -10.07 -11.20 11.84
N GLY A 5 -10.15 -10.56 13.01
CA GLY A 5 -9.62 -11.12 14.25
C GLY A 5 -8.11 -11.27 14.20
N TYR A 6 -7.37 -10.19 14.45
CA TYR A 6 -5.91 -10.19 14.42
C TYR A 6 -5.30 -11.26 15.35
N LYS A 7 -4.39 -12.04 14.80
CA LYS A 7 -3.55 -12.99 15.57
C LYS A 7 -2.09 -12.71 15.22
N PRO A 8 -1.21 -12.43 16.21
CA PRO A 8 0.22 -12.27 15.96
C PRO A 8 0.80 -13.54 15.36
N ARG A 9 1.33 -13.44 14.15
CA ARG A 9 1.98 -14.55 13.43
C ARG A 9 2.89 -14.03 12.35
N PHE A 10 3.89 -14.83 11.99
CA PHE A 10 4.83 -14.55 10.92
C PHE A 10 4.83 -15.72 9.95
N LEU A 11 5.06 -15.43 8.67
CA LEU A 11 5.33 -16.46 7.68
C LEU A 11 6.69 -17.10 7.98
N ASP A 12 6.80 -18.42 7.74
CA ASP A 12 8.08 -19.09 7.82
C ASP A 12 9.05 -18.56 6.75
N THR A 13 10.29 -18.26 7.17
CA THR A 13 11.30 -17.62 6.32
C THR A 13 11.64 -18.48 5.11
N GLU A 14 11.95 -19.74 5.30
CA GLU A 14 12.42 -20.62 4.24
C GLU A 14 11.31 -20.90 3.22
N MET A 15 10.10 -21.17 3.71
CA MET A 15 8.92 -21.34 2.87
C MET A 15 8.66 -20.07 2.03
N LEU A 16 8.67 -18.88 2.67
CA LEU A 16 8.43 -17.62 1.95
C LEU A 16 9.52 -17.36 0.91
N CYS A 17 10.78 -17.58 1.23
CA CYS A 17 11.89 -17.46 0.30
C CYS A 17 11.75 -18.42 -0.88
N GLN A 18 11.33 -19.67 -0.65
CA GLN A 18 11.05 -20.61 -1.71
C GLN A 18 9.92 -20.10 -2.63
N ARG A 19 8.81 -19.63 -2.07
CA ARG A 19 7.68 -19.08 -2.83
C ARG A 19 8.05 -17.84 -3.63
N LEU A 20 8.90 -16.97 -3.09
CA LEU A 20 9.39 -15.79 -3.82
C LEU A 20 10.24 -16.19 -5.03
N ARG A 21 11.09 -17.23 -4.92
CA ARG A 21 11.84 -17.76 -6.07
C ARG A 21 10.89 -18.32 -7.13
N GLU A 22 9.86 -19.07 -6.74
CA GLU A 22 8.80 -19.56 -7.64
C GLU A 22 8.08 -18.40 -8.34
N CYS A 23 7.68 -17.37 -7.57
CA CYS A 23 7.03 -16.18 -8.12
C CYS A 23 7.91 -15.46 -9.14
N GLY A 24 9.22 -15.32 -8.87
CA GLY A 24 10.17 -14.74 -9.81
C GLY A 24 10.27 -15.55 -11.11
N ALA A 25 10.39 -16.87 -11.00
CA ALA A 25 10.41 -17.78 -12.17
C ALA A 25 9.12 -17.72 -13.01
N LEU A 26 7.97 -17.46 -12.37
CA LEU A 26 6.68 -17.24 -13.04
C LEU A 26 6.51 -15.84 -13.63
N GLY A 27 7.46 -14.95 -13.42
CA GLY A 27 7.44 -13.59 -13.97
C GLY A 27 6.67 -12.56 -13.14
N VAL A 28 6.44 -12.81 -11.85
CA VAL A 28 5.92 -11.78 -10.93
C VAL A 28 6.86 -10.59 -10.92
N LYS A 29 6.34 -9.39 -11.13
CA LYS A 29 7.15 -8.19 -11.33
C LYS A 29 7.50 -7.48 -10.03
N SER A 30 6.61 -7.52 -9.03
CA SER A 30 6.84 -6.79 -7.80
C SER A 30 6.16 -7.44 -6.60
N VAL A 31 6.76 -7.24 -5.43
CA VAL A 31 6.19 -7.58 -4.14
C VAL A 31 6.23 -6.34 -3.23
N MET A 32 5.14 -6.12 -2.50
CA MET A 32 5.08 -5.09 -1.47
C MET A 32 4.86 -5.74 -0.11
N PHE A 33 5.84 -5.63 0.75
CA PHE A 33 5.69 -6.01 2.16
C PHE A 33 4.93 -4.92 2.90
N ALA A 34 3.78 -5.30 3.43
CA ALA A 34 2.86 -4.40 4.13
C ALA A 34 1.95 -5.27 5.01
N GLY A 35 0.80 -4.78 5.45
CA GLY A 35 -0.26 -5.70 5.75
C GLY A 35 -0.95 -5.60 7.07
N GLU A 36 -1.20 -6.76 7.67
CA GLU A 36 -2.03 -6.92 8.86
C GLU A 36 -1.36 -6.43 10.14
N GLY A 37 -0.04 -6.30 10.12
CA GLY A 37 0.80 -5.80 11.19
C GLY A 37 1.93 -4.95 10.62
N GLU A 38 3.09 -5.01 11.24
CA GLU A 38 4.29 -4.28 10.83
C GLU A 38 5.29 -5.26 10.18
N PRO A 39 5.62 -5.11 8.87
CA PRO A 39 6.53 -6.04 8.19
C PRO A 39 7.93 -6.07 8.78
N LEU A 40 8.42 -4.95 9.33
CA LEU A 40 9.77 -4.87 9.91
C LEU A 40 9.90 -5.60 11.28
N LEU A 41 8.80 -6.14 11.83
CA LEU A 41 8.83 -7.05 12.96
C LEU A 41 9.33 -8.46 12.58
N HIS A 42 9.29 -8.81 11.29
CA HIS A 42 9.79 -10.13 10.88
C HIS A 42 11.32 -10.16 10.99
N ARG A 43 11.86 -11.01 11.84
CA ARG A 43 13.30 -11.04 12.16
C ARG A 43 14.22 -11.21 10.94
N ASP A 44 13.74 -11.95 9.92
CA ASP A 44 14.52 -12.29 8.71
C ASP A 44 14.09 -11.43 7.50
N ILE A 45 13.44 -10.27 7.72
CA ILE A 45 12.85 -9.47 6.64
C ILE A 45 13.89 -9.00 5.61
N ALA A 46 15.13 -8.72 6.03
CA ALA A 46 16.21 -8.36 5.13
C ALA A 46 16.53 -9.51 4.16
N HIS A 47 16.70 -10.74 4.68
CA HIS A 47 16.96 -11.93 3.87
C HIS A 47 15.82 -12.26 2.90
N ILE A 48 14.56 -12.10 3.34
CA ILE A 48 13.37 -12.28 2.50
C ILE A 48 13.36 -11.26 1.35
N ALA A 49 13.66 -9.99 1.65
CA ALA A 49 13.74 -8.93 0.65
C ALA A 49 14.86 -9.16 -0.38
N GLU A 50 16.04 -9.56 0.08
CA GLU A 50 17.17 -9.94 -0.77
C GLU A 50 16.84 -11.13 -1.68
N THR A 51 16.14 -12.13 -1.14
CA THR A 51 15.69 -13.30 -1.91
C THR A 51 14.72 -12.87 -3.01
N ALA A 52 13.73 -12.03 -2.71
CA ALA A 52 12.80 -11.51 -3.71
C ALA A 52 13.53 -10.72 -4.81
N LYS A 53 14.46 -9.83 -4.43
CA LYS A 53 15.27 -9.06 -5.38
C LYS A 53 16.12 -9.95 -6.26
N SER A 54 16.77 -10.94 -5.68
CA SER A 54 17.60 -11.93 -6.41
C SER A 54 16.77 -12.81 -7.35
N ALA A 55 15.49 -13.00 -7.06
CA ALA A 55 14.54 -13.70 -7.95
C ALA A 55 14.00 -12.80 -9.10
N GLY A 56 14.50 -11.56 -9.24
CA GLY A 56 14.10 -10.63 -10.30
C GLY A 56 12.79 -9.88 -9.98
N ILE A 57 12.37 -9.87 -8.72
CA ILE A 57 11.15 -9.20 -8.27
C ILE A 57 11.52 -7.82 -7.67
N ASP A 58 10.85 -6.76 -8.10
CA ASP A 58 10.99 -5.46 -7.46
C ASP A 58 10.35 -5.47 -6.08
N VAL A 59 11.10 -5.01 -5.08
CA VAL A 59 10.70 -5.05 -3.66
C VAL A 59 10.32 -3.67 -3.16
N SER A 60 9.29 -3.61 -2.33
CA SER A 60 8.88 -2.37 -1.69
C SER A 60 8.27 -2.61 -0.31
N PHE A 61 8.29 -1.57 0.52
CA PHE A 61 7.74 -1.61 1.88
C PHE A 61 6.74 -0.49 2.15
N THR A 62 5.68 -0.84 2.88
CA THR A 62 4.88 0.13 3.63
C THR A 62 4.97 -0.25 5.11
N THR A 63 5.51 0.63 5.93
CA THR A 63 5.86 0.41 7.34
C THR A 63 5.39 1.57 8.21
N ASN A 64 5.31 1.37 9.52
CA ASN A 64 5.17 2.47 10.48
C ASN A 64 6.50 3.23 10.70
N GLY A 65 7.63 2.70 10.25
CA GLY A 65 8.94 3.33 10.32
C GLY A 65 9.67 3.21 11.66
N VAL A 66 9.01 2.76 12.73
CA VAL A 66 9.60 2.70 14.09
C VAL A 66 10.81 1.75 14.14
N LEU A 67 10.79 0.69 13.36
CA LEU A 67 11.86 -0.33 13.33
C LEU A 67 12.82 -0.17 12.15
N LEU A 68 12.72 0.88 11.36
CA LEU A 68 13.64 1.17 10.25
C LEU A 68 14.95 1.77 10.78
N LYS A 69 15.60 1.04 11.70
CA LYS A 69 16.88 1.43 12.29
C LYS A 69 18.01 1.32 11.29
N GLU A 70 19.16 1.94 11.59
CA GLU A 70 20.32 2.09 10.70
C GLU A 70 20.76 0.76 10.08
N ASP A 71 20.96 -0.29 10.88
CA ASP A 71 21.40 -1.61 10.38
C ASP A 71 20.41 -2.21 9.39
N LEU A 72 19.11 -2.18 9.72
CA LEU A 72 18.06 -2.71 8.84
C LEU A 72 17.90 -1.85 7.59
N ALA A 73 17.97 -0.52 7.73
CA ALA A 73 17.89 0.41 6.62
C ALA A 73 19.04 0.16 5.63
N ALA A 74 20.27 -0.11 6.09
CA ALA A 74 21.40 -0.40 5.24
C ALA A 74 21.15 -1.61 4.32
N HIS A 75 20.53 -2.66 4.83
CA HIS A 75 20.17 -3.83 4.03
C HIS A 75 19.00 -3.53 3.08
N LEU A 76 17.92 -2.95 3.59
CA LEU A 76 16.70 -2.77 2.80
C LEU A 76 16.89 -1.75 1.67
N LEU A 77 17.60 -0.65 1.88
CA LEU A 77 17.78 0.40 0.86
C LEU A 77 18.49 -0.10 -0.40
N SER A 78 19.37 -1.11 -0.29
CA SER A 78 20.10 -1.66 -1.41
C SER A 78 19.26 -2.57 -2.31
N VAL A 79 18.19 -3.15 -1.79
CA VAL A 79 17.36 -4.16 -2.48
C VAL A 79 15.95 -3.70 -2.79
N THR A 80 15.53 -2.55 -2.28
CA THR A 80 14.15 -2.05 -2.46
C THR A 80 14.06 -0.93 -3.48
N SER A 81 12.96 -0.92 -4.23
CA SER A 81 12.62 0.18 -5.14
C SER A 81 12.11 1.40 -4.39
N TRP A 82 11.32 1.18 -3.33
CA TRP A 82 10.85 2.26 -2.47
C TRP A 82 10.45 1.76 -1.07
N ILE A 83 10.62 2.63 -0.08
CA ILE A 83 10.11 2.46 1.29
C ILE A 83 9.19 3.64 1.60
N LYS A 84 7.99 3.33 2.07
CA LYS A 84 6.98 4.32 2.39
C LYS A 84 6.54 4.18 3.84
N VAL A 85 6.72 5.26 4.61
CA VAL A 85 6.30 5.32 6.01
C VAL A 85 4.88 5.86 6.12
N SER A 86 4.04 5.14 6.85
CA SER A 86 2.68 5.57 7.18
C SER A 86 2.73 6.53 8.38
N CYS A 87 2.50 7.82 8.13
CA CYS A 87 2.48 8.85 9.16
C CYS A 87 1.30 9.79 8.92
N ASN A 88 0.36 9.83 9.87
CA ASN A 88 -0.88 10.60 9.75
C ASN A 88 -0.85 11.88 10.62
N ALA A 89 0.33 12.38 10.98
CA ALA A 89 0.46 13.48 11.93
C ALA A 89 1.70 14.33 11.65
N GLY A 90 1.64 15.61 12.01
CA GLY A 90 2.77 16.54 11.91
C GLY A 90 3.48 16.81 13.23
N THR A 91 2.92 16.38 14.36
CA THR A 91 3.49 16.57 15.70
C THR A 91 3.42 15.30 16.55
N PRO A 92 4.26 15.16 17.59
CA PRO A 92 4.23 14.02 18.50
C PRO A 92 2.86 13.79 19.15
N GLU A 93 2.16 14.86 19.56
CA GLU A 93 0.86 14.79 20.22
C GLU A 93 -0.21 14.26 19.26
N SER A 94 -0.29 14.81 18.05
CA SER A 94 -1.22 14.35 17.02
C SER A 94 -0.89 12.92 16.55
N TYR A 95 0.39 12.58 16.50
CA TYR A 95 0.83 11.21 16.17
C TYR A 95 0.35 10.21 17.22
N SER A 96 0.60 10.49 18.49
CA SER A 96 0.16 9.63 19.59
C SER A 96 -1.36 9.44 19.58
N ALA A 97 -2.13 10.50 19.39
CA ALA A 97 -3.59 10.46 19.37
C ALA A 97 -4.14 9.64 18.19
N ILE A 98 -3.60 9.83 16.97
CA ILE A 98 -4.12 9.20 15.75
C ILE A 98 -3.62 7.75 15.62
N HIS A 99 -2.34 7.50 15.89
CA HIS A 99 -1.74 6.16 15.77
C HIS A 99 -1.92 5.30 17.03
N ARG A 100 -2.40 5.90 18.14
CA ARG A 100 -2.62 5.22 19.43
C ARG A 100 -1.36 4.55 19.96
N THR A 101 -0.26 5.32 19.96
CA THR A 101 1.07 4.90 20.38
C THR A 101 1.73 5.97 21.24
N GLN A 102 3.00 5.80 21.60
CA GLN A 102 3.74 6.79 22.38
C GLN A 102 4.11 8.01 21.50
N ALA A 103 4.15 9.21 22.09
CA ALA A 103 4.50 10.44 21.40
C ALA A 103 5.95 10.41 20.86
N GLU A 104 6.84 9.73 21.60
CA GLU A 104 8.25 9.54 21.26
C GLU A 104 8.46 8.72 19.99
N ASP A 105 7.47 7.91 19.60
CA ASP A 105 7.54 7.14 18.35
C ASP A 105 7.55 8.06 17.12
N PHE A 106 6.96 9.25 17.22
CA PHE A 106 7.02 10.23 16.12
C PHE A 106 8.44 10.66 15.81
N GLU A 107 9.19 11.12 16.83
CA GLU A 107 10.59 11.54 16.63
C GLU A 107 11.46 10.36 16.22
N ARG A 108 11.24 9.16 16.78
CA ARG A 108 11.92 7.95 16.35
C ARG A 108 11.72 7.65 14.86
N VAL A 109 10.51 7.83 14.34
CA VAL A 109 10.22 7.66 12.91
C VAL A 109 10.92 8.72 12.07
N MET A 110 10.92 9.98 12.52
CA MET A 110 11.63 11.07 11.83
C MET A 110 13.13 10.82 11.79
N ASP A 111 13.73 10.43 12.91
CA ASP A 111 15.17 10.10 13.02
C ASP A 111 15.54 8.91 12.12
N ASN A 112 14.76 7.84 12.14
CA ASN A 112 14.99 6.67 11.29
C ASN A 112 14.93 7.04 9.80
N MET A 113 13.99 7.89 9.40
CA MET A 113 13.88 8.35 8.02
C MET A 113 15.02 9.30 7.63
N ALA A 114 15.47 10.17 8.53
CA ALA A 114 16.62 11.04 8.31
C ALA A 114 17.91 10.20 8.10
N HIS A 115 18.14 9.19 8.95
CA HIS A 115 19.26 8.25 8.79
C HIS A 115 19.17 7.48 7.47
N ALA A 116 17.99 6.96 7.11
CA ALA A 116 17.80 6.25 5.85
C ALA A 116 18.06 7.16 4.63
N ALA A 117 17.61 8.42 4.66
CA ALA A 117 17.85 9.38 3.59
C ALA A 117 19.34 9.75 3.48
N ALA A 118 20.02 9.99 4.60
CA ALA A 118 21.45 10.28 4.64
C ALA A 118 22.29 9.09 4.12
N LEU A 119 21.96 7.87 4.55
CA LEU A 119 22.62 6.65 4.08
C LEU A 119 22.42 6.45 2.58
N ARG A 120 21.16 6.58 2.10
CA ARG A 120 20.84 6.51 0.67
C ARG A 120 21.66 7.49 -0.16
N ALA A 121 21.76 8.73 0.29
CA ALA A 121 22.54 9.77 -0.41
C ALA A 121 24.05 9.47 -0.41
N ARG A 122 24.61 9.05 0.73
CA ARG A 122 26.01 8.69 0.88
C ARG A 122 26.41 7.54 -0.03
N GLU A 123 25.60 6.48 -0.05
CA GLU A 123 25.86 5.26 -0.82
C GLU A 123 25.30 5.34 -2.26
N ARG A 124 24.64 6.44 -2.63
CA ARG A 124 24.02 6.66 -3.96
C ARG A 124 23.03 5.56 -4.35
N LEU A 125 22.23 5.13 -3.40
CA LEU A 125 21.23 4.07 -3.62
C LEU A 125 19.99 4.63 -4.32
N ALA A 126 19.39 3.81 -5.19
CA ALA A 126 18.25 4.21 -6.02
C ALA A 126 16.89 4.12 -5.31
N CYS A 127 16.83 3.65 -4.06
CA CYS A 127 15.61 3.49 -3.32
C CYS A 127 14.90 4.84 -3.10
N THR A 128 13.62 4.90 -3.41
CA THR A 128 12.78 6.09 -3.13
C THR A 128 12.22 6.03 -1.73
N LEU A 129 12.36 7.11 -0.97
CA LEU A 129 11.85 7.24 0.41
C LEU A 129 10.68 8.22 0.46
N GLY A 130 9.58 7.85 1.10
CA GLY A 130 8.45 8.75 1.21
C GLY A 130 7.56 8.51 2.41
N PHE A 131 6.69 9.48 2.64
CA PHE A 131 5.63 9.38 3.63
C PHE A 131 4.27 9.21 2.97
N GLN A 132 3.38 8.50 3.64
CA GLN A 132 1.97 8.40 3.27
C GLN A 132 1.10 8.82 4.44
N CYS A 133 0.21 9.76 4.17
CA CYS A 133 -0.81 10.20 5.11
C CYS A 133 -2.21 9.90 4.59
N VAL A 134 -3.07 9.36 5.45
CA VAL A 134 -4.52 9.36 5.25
C VAL A 134 -5.05 10.70 5.76
N LEU A 135 -5.74 11.45 4.89
CA LEU A 135 -6.34 12.73 5.29
C LEU A 135 -7.57 12.47 6.16
N LEU A 136 -7.51 12.94 7.39
CA LEU A 136 -8.54 12.86 8.41
C LEU A 136 -8.86 14.26 8.91
N PRO A 137 -10.07 14.54 9.44
CA PRO A 137 -10.40 15.84 10.02
C PRO A 137 -9.40 16.29 11.09
N GLU A 138 -8.86 15.37 11.87
CA GLU A 138 -7.98 15.61 13.01
C GLU A 138 -6.56 16.01 12.60
N ASN A 139 -6.12 15.70 11.36
CA ASN A 139 -4.74 15.94 10.95
C ASN A 139 -4.55 17.07 9.93
N VAL A 140 -5.63 17.67 9.44
CA VAL A 140 -5.60 18.70 8.37
C VAL A 140 -4.59 19.81 8.68
N GLU A 141 -4.62 20.35 9.89
CA GLU A 141 -3.77 21.48 10.27
C GLU A 141 -2.30 21.08 10.50
N GLY A 142 -2.03 19.82 10.83
CA GLY A 142 -0.68 19.30 11.02
C GLY A 142 0.02 18.86 9.74
N LEU A 143 -0.69 18.72 8.60
CA LEU A 143 -0.10 18.18 7.37
C LEU A 143 0.95 19.09 6.70
N PRO A 144 0.83 20.44 6.71
CA PRO A 144 1.92 21.30 6.23
C PRO A 144 3.22 21.08 7.03
N GLU A 145 3.13 20.90 8.34
CA GLU A 145 4.29 20.59 9.18
C GLU A 145 4.89 19.22 8.85
N LEU A 146 4.06 18.20 8.62
CA LEU A 146 4.54 16.89 8.15
C LEU A 146 5.26 17.01 6.80
N ALA A 147 4.71 17.79 5.86
CA ALA A 147 5.33 17.99 4.55
C ALA A 147 6.68 18.69 4.67
N ARG A 148 6.75 19.75 5.49
CA ARG A 148 7.99 20.48 5.79
C ARG A 148 9.06 19.55 6.39
N ARG A 149 8.69 18.80 7.44
CA ARG A 149 9.62 17.84 8.09
C ARG A 149 10.07 16.75 7.14
N ALA A 150 9.16 16.14 6.39
CA ALA A 150 9.50 15.11 5.40
C ALA A 150 10.52 15.62 4.37
N ARG A 151 10.35 16.85 3.87
CA ARG A 151 11.28 17.50 2.97
C ARG A 151 12.66 17.72 3.63
N GLU A 152 12.67 18.25 4.84
CA GLU A 152 13.89 18.62 5.57
C GLU A 152 14.76 17.40 5.92
N LEU A 153 14.16 16.24 6.21
CA LEU A 153 14.94 15.01 6.42
C LEU A 153 15.40 14.34 5.11
N GLY A 154 15.06 14.87 3.94
CA GLY A 154 15.50 14.34 2.65
C GLY A 154 14.65 13.19 2.10
N ALA A 155 13.37 13.11 2.48
CA ALA A 155 12.41 12.25 1.78
C ALA A 155 12.14 12.78 0.37
N ASP A 156 11.71 11.90 -0.54
CA ASP A 156 11.42 12.28 -1.94
C ASP A 156 9.98 12.76 -2.12
N TYR A 157 9.07 12.30 -1.26
CA TYR A 157 7.66 12.68 -1.38
C TYR A 157 6.84 12.50 -0.10
N LEU A 158 5.74 13.24 -0.06
CA LEU A 158 4.59 12.98 0.81
C LEU A 158 3.36 12.67 -0.06
N VAL A 159 2.74 11.50 0.11
CA VAL A 159 1.45 11.22 -0.51
C VAL A 159 0.31 11.40 0.49
N VAL A 160 -0.67 12.24 0.14
CA VAL A 160 -1.91 12.44 0.91
C VAL A 160 -3.07 11.79 0.15
N LYS A 161 -3.73 10.84 0.81
CA LYS A 161 -4.82 10.06 0.21
C LYS A 161 -6.08 10.09 1.07
N PRO A 162 -7.26 9.79 0.49
CA PRO A 162 -8.47 9.64 1.27
C PRO A 162 -8.41 8.41 2.16
N TYR A 163 -9.23 8.42 3.20
CA TYR A 163 -9.59 7.23 3.95
C TYR A 163 -10.18 6.16 3.02
N THR A 164 -9.95 4.91 3.33
CA THR A 164 -10.52 3.79 2.59
C THR A 164 -11.12 2.82 3.59
N ARG A 165 -12.44 2.68 3.56
CA ARG A 165 -13.16 1.77 4.42
C ARG A 165 -13.36 0.42 3.73
N ASN A 166 -13.03 -0.67 4.41
CA ASN A 166 -13.59 -1.96 4.06
C ASN A 166 -15.05 -1.99 4.57
N PRO A 167 -16.05 -2.34 3.74
CA PRO A 167 -17.45 -2.42 4.20
C PRO A 167 -17.69 -3.37 5.38
N LYS A 168 -16.77 -4.32 5.63
CA LYS A 168 -16.79 -5.19 6.81
C LYS A 168 -16.12 -4.58 8.04
N SER A 169 -15.47 -3.40 7.92
CA SER A 169 -14.81 -2.76 9.05
C SER A 169 -15.82 -2.42 10.15
N LEU A 170 -15.45 -2.70 11.39
CA LEU A 170 -16.24 -2.38 12.57
C LEU A 170 -16.22 -0.89 12.88
N ALA A 171 -15.15 -0.19 12.44
CA ALA A 171 -15.02 1.26 12.63
C ALA A 171 -15.70 2.02 11.48
N SER A 172 -16.55 3.00 11.83
CA SER A 172 -17.31 3.85 10.88
C SER A 172 -17.06 5.36 11.06
N ASN A 173 -16.11 5.73 11.90
CA ASN A 173 -15.90 7.13 12.35
C ASN A 173 -15.62 8.11 11.21
N TYR A 174 -15.22 7.63 10.02
CA TYR A 174 -14.79 8.45 8.89
C TYR A 174 -15.63 8.29 7.63
N ASP A 175 -16.81 7.67 7.74
CA ASP A 175 -17.69 7.42 6.58
C ASP A 175 -18.24 8.70 5.98
N ASP A 176 -18.44 9.72 6.82
CA ASP A 176 -19.04 11.01 6.45
C ASP A 176 -18.01 12.10 6.09
N ILE A 177 -16.75 11.72 5.87
CA ILE A 177 -15.76 12.70 5.39
C ILE A 177 -16.12 13.15 3.99
N HIS A 178 -16.16 14.48 3.79
CA HIS A 178 -16.27 15.12 2.49
C HIS A 178 -14.97 15.84 2.15
N TYR A 179 -14.20 15.32 1.22
CA TYR A 179 -12.86 15.82 0.88
C TYR A 179 -12.86 17.15 0.12
N ASN A 180 -13.98 17.51 -0.53
CA ASN A 180 -14.12 18.81 -1.16
C ASN A 180 -13.92 20.00 -0.20
N LYS A 181 -14.08 19.80 1.11
CA LYS A 181 -13.81 20.81 2.16
C LYS A 181 -12.32 21.14 2.30
N TYR A 182 -11.45 20.25 1.85
CA TYR A 182 -10.00 20.35 2.06
C TYR A 182 -9.22 20.71 0.79
N ARG A 183 -9.88 21.30 -0.22
CA ARG A 183 -9.23 21.69 -1.50
C ARG A 183 -8.07 22.65 -1.30
N ASN A 184 -8.24 23.64 -0.42
CA ASN A 184 -7.19 24.62 -0.10
C ASN A 184 -5.96 23.99 0.58
N LEU A 185 -6.09 22.79 1.18
CA LEU A 185 -4.96 22.08 1.75
C LEU A 185 -3.95 21.65 0.67
N ALA A 186 -4.43 21.28 -0.52
CA ALA A 186 -3.54 20.92 -1.62
C ALA A 186 -2.62 22.08 -2.02
N GLU A 187 -3.14 23.31 -2.04
CA GLU A 187 -2.35 24.53 -2.34
C GLU A 187 -1.34 24.79 -1.22
N ARG A 188 -1.76 24.76 0.05
CA ARG A 188 -0.88 24.92 1.22
C ARG A 188 0.26 23.89 1.24
N LEU A 189 0.00 22.65 0.82
CA LEU A 189 0.99 21.59 0.75
C LEU A 189 1.92 21.74 -0.46
N ALA A 190 1.43 22.30 -1.57
CA ALA A 190 2.25 22.57 -2.74
C ALA A 190 3.36 23.60 -2.46
N ASP A 191 3.17 24.49 -1.47
CA ASP A 191 4.21 25.44 -1.03
C ASP A 191 5.48 24.74 -0.51
N GLU A 192 5.36 23.49 -0.06
CA GLU A 192 6.50 22.67 0.37
C GLU A 192 7.21 21.93 -0.76
N GLU A 193 6.67 21.88 -1.98
CA GLU A 193 7.31 21.21 -3.11
C GLU A 193 8.63 21.87 -3.50
N ARG A 194 9.62 21.04 -3.83
CA ARG A 194 10.94 21.44 -4.35
C ARG A 194 11.33 20.48 -5.49
N LYS A 195 12.44 20.77 -6.13
CA LYS A 195 12.96 19.94 -7.22
C LYS A 195 13.13 18.46 -6.81
N ASP A 196 13.48 18.23 -5.56
CA ASP A 196 13.82 16.94 -4.94
C ASP A 196 12.77 16.43 -3.95
N PHE A 197 11.67 17.17 -3.74
CA PHE A 197 10.56 16.77 -2.88
C PHE A 197 9.20 17.09 -3.51
N ARG A 198 8.31 16.10 -3.58
CA ARG A 198 6.97 16.25 -4.17
C ARG A 198 5.86 15.97 -3.17
N VAL A 199 4.77 16.71 -3.28
CA VAL A 199 3.53 16.43 -2.57
C VAL A 199 2.50 15.85 -3.54
N ILE A 200 2.14 14.60 -3.32
CA ILE A 200 1.19 13.86 -4.16
C ILE A 200 -0.18 13.90 -3.48
N PHE A 201 -0.93 14.94 -3.71
CA PHE A 201 -2.29 15.06 -3.19
C PHE A 201 -3.27 14.33 -4.12
N ARG A 202 -3.87 13.22 -3.65
CA ARG A 202 -4.70 12.34 -4.47
C ARG A 202 -6.11 12.88 -4.72
N ASN A 203 -6.22 14.07 -5.34
CA ASN A 203 -7.47 14.75 -5.67
C ASN A 203 -8.48 13.84 -6.39
N GLY A 204 -8.03 13.07 -7.38
CA GLY A 204 -8.90 12.16 -8.13
C GLY A 204 -9.55 11.10 -7.24
N ALA A 205 -8.79 10.50 -6.32
CA ALA A 205 -9.32 9.54 -5.37
C ALA A 205 -10.28 10.19 -4.35
N MET A 206 -9.95 11.40 -3.87
CA MET A 206 -10.83 12.17 -2.97
C MET A 206 -12.16 12.52 -3.62
N ARG A 207 -12.12 12.98 -4.87
CA ARG A 207 -13.34 13.27 -5.64
C ARG A 207 -14.20 12.02 -5.82
N ARG A 208 -13.60 10.87 -6.13
CA ARG A 208 -14.36 9.62 -6.25
C ARG A 208 -14.96 9.17 -4.93
N TRP A 209 -14.23 9.37 -3.83
CA TRP A 209 -14.78 9.14 -2.49
C TRP A 209 -16.03 9.98 -2.25
N ASP A 210 -16.00 11.26 -2.55
CA ASP A 210 -17.15 12.17 -2.36
C ASP A 210 -18.34 11.80 -3.26
N LEU A 211 -18.07 11.39 -4.50
CA LEU A 211 -19.12 11.04 -5.48
C LEU A 211 -19.67 9.62 -5.29
N ARG A 212 -18.97 8.74 -4.59
CA ARG A 212 -19.35 7.33 -4.41
C ARG A 212 -19.64 6.59 -5.73
N GLN A 213 -18.92 6.93 -6.78
CA GLN A 213 -19.12 6.37 -8.11
C GLN A 213 -17.88 5.63 -8.61
N SER A 214 -18.10 4.49 -9.27
CA SER A 214 -17.09 3.76 -10.02
C SER A 214 -17.12 4.14 -11.49
N ALA A 215 -15.97 4.16 -12.16
CA ALA A 215 -15.85 4.37 -13.59
C ALA A 215 -15.82 3.05 -14.39
N PHE A 216 -16.15 1.94 -13.76
CA PHE A 216 -16.23 0.60 -14.38
C PHE A 216 -17.32 -0.21 -13.68
N GLU A 217 -17.89 -1.18 -14.37
CA GLU A 217 -19.01 -1.99 -13.89
C GLU A 217 -18.60 -3.40 -13.46
N ARG A 218 -17.41 -3.87 -13.86
CA ARG A 218 -16.86 -5.18 -13.52
C ARG A 218 -15.39 -5.08 -13.14
N CYS A 219 -14.90 -6.02 -12.35
CA CYS A 219 -13.50 -6.05 -11.94
C CYS A 219 -12.67 -6.90 -12.91
N LEU A 220 -11.85 -6.23 -13.73
CA LEU A 220 -10.95 -6.85 -14.70
C LEU A 220 -9.50 -6.95 -14.17
N ALA A 221 -9.22 -6.43 -12.99
CA ALA A 221 -7.86 -6.26 -12.49
C ALA A 221 -7.31 -7.44 -11.66
N LEU A 222 -8.13 -8.46 -11.34
CA LEU A 222 -7.68 -9.59 -10.53
C LEU A 222 -6.48 -10.35 -11.10
N PRO A 223 -6.32 -10.50 -12.44
CA PRO A 223 -5.14 -11.15 -13.02
C PRO A 223 -3.80 -10.44 -12.75
N PHE A 224 -3.82 -9.22 -12.23
CA PHE A 224 -2.60 -8.42 -12.00
C PHE A 224 -2.18 -8.33 -10.53
N TRP A 225 -2.87 -9.05 -9.64
CA TRP A 225 -2.67 -8.86 -8.22
C TRP A 225 -3.11 -10.07 -7.40
N VAL A 226 -2.40 -10.33 -6.30
CA VAL A 226 -2.86 -11.16 -5.19
C VAL A 226 -2.48 -10.51 -3.86
N TYR A 227 -3.16 -10.93 -2.81
CA TYR A 227 -2.82 -10.62 -1.44
C TYR A 227 -2.50 -11.92 -0.69
N VAL A 228 -1.35 -11.98 -0.06
CA VAL A 228 -0.96 -13.09 0.82
C VAL A 228 -1.05 -12.59 2.25
N ASP A 229 -1.89 -13.22 3.07
CA ASP A 229 -2.06 -12.86 4.46
C ASP A 229 -0.97 -13.50 5.36
N ALA A 230 -0.90 -13.07 6.62
CA ALA A 230 0.05 -13.63 7.59
C ALA A 230 -0.22 -15.11 7.96
N GLY A 231 -1.32 -15.69 7.50
CA GLY A 231 -1.63 -17.11 7.57
C GLY A 231 -1.27 -17.90 6.32
N ALA A 232 -0.53 -17.25 5.39
CA ALA A 232 -0.13 -17.83 4.11
C ALA A 232 -1.28 -18.06 3.10
N ASN A 233 -2.50 -17.57 3.38
CA ASN A 233 -3.60 -17.67 2.43
C ASN A 233 -3.42 -16.67 1.30
N VAL A 234 -3.71 -17.10 0.08
CA VAL A 234 -3.69 -16.29 -1.14
C VAL A 234 -5.10 -15.85 -1.46
N TRP A 235 -5.30 -14.54 -1.52
CA TRP A 235 -6.60 -13.90 -1.75
C TRP A 235 -6.60 -13.11 -3.05
N GLY A 236 -7.66 -13.22 -3.82
CA GLY A 236 -7.82 -12.44 -5.06
C GLY A 236 -8.16 -10.97 -4.82
N CYS A 237 -8.83 -10.67 -3.72
CA CYS A 237 -9.30 -9.32 -3.46
C CYS A 237 -9.22 -8.94 -1.97
N PHE A 238 -8.62 -7.78 -1.70
CA PHE A 238 -8.53 -7.22 -0.34
C PHE A 238 -9.90 -6.87 0.27
N ARG A 239 -10.88 -6.51 -0.56
CA ARG A 239 -12.26 -6.23 -0.12
C ARG A 239 -12.94 -7.47 0.46
N HIS A 240 -12.63 -8.61 -0.10
CA HIS A 240 -13.28 -9.89 0.19
C HIS A 240 -12.44 -10.82 1.08
N LEU A 241 -11.49 -10.26 1.85
CA LEU A 241 -10.75 -11.04 2.84
C LEU A 241 -11.73 -11.75 3.79
N GLY A 242 -11.44 -13.02 4.10
CA GLY A 242 -12.28 -13.88 4.90
C GLY A 242 -13.47 -14.53 4.17
N GLU A 243 -13.65 -14.27 2.88
CA GLU A 243 -14.63 -14.95 2.04
C GLU A 243 -13.98 -16.09 1.27
N GLU A 244 -14.38 -17.34 1.54
CA GLU A 244 -13.77 -18.54 0.93
C GLU A 244 -13.78 -18.53 -0.60
N SER A 245 -14.78 -17.93 -1.23
CA SER A 245 -14.86 -17.78 -2.70
C SER A 245 -13.74 -16.92 -3.28
N PHE A 246 -13.09 -16.07 -2.47
CA PHE A 246 -11.97 -15.24 -2.86
C PHE A 246 -10.62 -15.76 -2.34
N ARG A 247 -10.59 -16.90 -1.64
CA ARG A 247 -9.36 -17.58 -1.20
C ARG A 247 -8.94 -18.59 -2.26
N TYR A 248 -7.82 -18.33 -2.92
CA TYR A 248 -7.30 -19.20 -3.99
C TYR A 248 -6.61 -20.45 -3.45
N GLY A 249 -5.95 -20.35 -2.31
CA GLY A 249 -5.25 -21.44 -1.64
C GLY A 249 -4.37 -20.95 -0.51
N ASN A 250 -3.41 -21.79 -0.09
CA ASN A 250 -2.44 -21.47 0.95
C ASN A 250 -1.04 -21.85 0.48
N ILE A 251 -0.07 -20.91 0.53
CA ILE A 251 1.30 -21.13 0.04
C ILE A 251 2.14 -22.05 0.93
N MET A 252 1.67 -22.43 2.10
CA MET A 252 2.27 -23.50 2.89
C MET A 252 1.89 -24.90 2.38
N GLU A 253 0.71 -25.01 1.76
CA GLU A 253 0.12 -26.28 1.32
C GLU A 253 0.42 -26.62 -0.13
N ALA A 254 0.57 -25.61 -0.99
CA ALA A 254 0.76 -25.77 -2.43
C ALA A 254 1.74 -24.74 -3.00
N SER A 255 2.29 -25.02 -4.19
CA SER A 255 3.11 -24.04 -4.91
C SER A 255 2.27 -22.84 -5.35
N PHE A 256 2.91 -21.68 -5.52
CA PHE A 256 2.21 -20.49 -6.04
C PHE A 256 1.65 -20.76 -7.46
N SER A 257 2.36 -21.55 -8.27
CA SER A 257 1.91 -21.95 -9.61
C SER A 257 0.60 -22.73 -9.57
N ASP A 258 0.50 -23.73 -8.69
CA ASP A 258 -0.71 -24.56 -8.57
C ASP A 258 -1.91 -23.73 -8.08
N ILE A 259 -1.67 -22.84 -7.14
CA ILE A 259 -2.70 -21.92 -6.62
C ILE A 259 -3.18 -20.99 -7.74
N TRP A 260 -2.26 -20.37 -8.48
CA TRP A 260 -2.57 -19.37 -9.50
C TRP A 260 -3.30 -19.99 -10.70
N GLN A 261 -2.90 -21.21 -11.09
CA GLN A 261 -3.52 -21.97 -12.17
C GLN A 261 -4.72 -22.82 -11.70
N GLY A 262 -5.01 -22.80 -10.42
CA GLY A 262 -6.06 -23.58 -9.79
C GLY A 262 -7.47 -23.13 -10.20
N GLU A 263 -8.44 -24.04 -10.07
CA GLU A 263 -9.84 -23.79 -10.42
C GLU A 263 -10.45 -22.64 -9.63
N ARG A 264 -10.14 -22.54 -8.33
CA ARG A 264 -10.63 -21.44 -7.47
C ARG A 264 -10.21 -20.07 -8.00
N CYS A 265 -8.95 -19.93 -8.42
CA CYS A 265 -8.44 -18.69 -8.98
C CYS A 265 -9.15 -18.34 -10.30
N ARG A 266 -9.25 -19.29 -11.23
CA ARG A 266 -9.92 -19.09 -12.53
C ARG A 266 -11.40 -18.74 -12.39
N SER A 267 -12.13 -19.49 -11.57
CA SER A 267 -13.56 -19.27 -11.35
C SER A 267 -13.82 -17.91 -10.69
N ASN A 268 -13.00 -17.51 -9.73
CA ASN A 268 -13.13 -16.20 -9.08
C ASN A 268 -12.80 -15.04 -10.05
N MET A 269 -11.75 -15.17 -10.86
CA MET A 269 -11.43 -14.17 -11.90
C MET A 269 -12.57 -14.02 -12.91
N LYS A 270 -13.17 -15.14 -13.35
CA LYS A 270 -14.32 -15.13 -14.26
C LYS A 270 -15.52 -14.43 -13.61
N TYR A 271 -15.88 -14.84 -12.40
CA TYR A 271 -16.96 -14.19 -11.63
C TYR A 271 -16.77 -12.68 -11.51
N CYS A 272 -15.55 -12.24 -11.19
CA CYS A 272 -15.26 -10.81 -11.04
C CYS A 272 -15.30 -10.04 -12.37
N ALA A 273 -14.98 -10.69 -13.48
CA ALA A 273 -15.01 -10.08 -14.81
C ALA A 273 -16.43 -10.04 -15.44
N GLU A 274 -17.33 -10.92 -15.02
CA GLU A 274 -18.63 -11.10 -15.67
C GLU A 274 -19.82 -10.72 -14.77
N GLU A 275 -19.73 -10.95 -13.45
CA GLU A 275 -20.90 -10.93 -12.56
C GLU A 275 -20.80 -9.96 -11.40
N ILE A 276 -19.60 -9.70 -10.83
CA ILE A 276 -19.45 -8.94 -9.60
C ILE A 276 -20.14 -7.57 -9.66
N ASP A 277 -20.85 -7.22 -8.59
CA ASP A 277 -21.37 -5.86 -8.38
C ASP A 277 -20.30 -4.96 -7.76
N VAL A 278 -19.67 -4.12 -8.58
CA VAL A 278 -18.62 -3.19 -8.12
C VAL A 278 -19.16 -2.03 -7.29
N SER A 279 -20.49 -1.79 -7.24
CA SER A 279 -21.07 -0.79 -6.36
C SER A 279 -20.82 -1.10 -4.88
N GLN A 280 -20.61 -2.37 -4.56
CA GLN A 280 -20.27 -2.88 -3.24
C GLN A 280 -18.75 -2.86 -2.94
N CYS A 281 -17.94 -2.43 -3.88
CA CYS A 281 -16.49 -2.36 -3.72
C CYS A 281 -16.03 -1.14 -2.91
N HIS A 282 -14.73 -1.11 -2.58
CA HIS A 282 -14.09 0.10 -2.08
C HIS A 282 -14.12 1.21 -3.14
N VAL A 283 -14.56 2.38 -2.77
CA VAL A 283 -14.61 3.56 -3.66
C VAL A 283 -13.21 3.97 -4.14
N THR A 284 -12.16 3.69 -3.37
CA THR A 284 -10.75 4.01 -3.70
C THR A 284 -9.91 2.73 -3.68
N CYS A 285 -10.36 1.71 -4.40
CA CYS A 285 -9.67 0.44 -4.51
C CYS A 285 -8.26 0.60 -5.08
N ARG A 286 -7.31 -0.16 -4.58
CA ARG A 286 -5.93 -0.19 -5.09
C ARG A 286 -5.87 -0.50 -6.59
N MET A 287 -6.76 -1.37 -7.07
CA MET A 287 -6.83 -1.80 -8.47
C MET A 287 -7.69 -0.90 -9.36
N GLU A 288 -8.18 0.21 -8.83
CA GLU A 288 -9.12 1.11 -9.50
C GLU A 288 -8.58 1.63 -10.85
N LEU A 289 -7.35 2.14 -10.87
CA LEU A 289 -6.77 2.69 -12.10
C LEU A 289 -6.55 1.61 -13.18
N ILE A 290 -6.21 0.40 -12.76
CA ILE A 290 -6.10 -0.75 -13.67
C ILE A 290 -7.47 -1.10 -14.24
N ASN A 291 -8.50 -1.15 -13.38
CA ASN A 291 -9.87 -1.41 -13.82
C ASN A 291 -10.38 -0.33 -14.78
N ILE A 292 -10.16 0.95 -14.49
CA ILE A 292 -10.53 2.07 -15.38
C ILE A 292 -9.88 1.89 -16.75
N TYR A 293 -8.58 1.61 -16.79
CA TYR A 293 -7.84 1.40 -18.03
C TYR A 293 -8.37 0.20 -18.83
N LEU A 294 -8.51 -0.96 -18.19
CA LEU A 294 -8.99 -2.18 -18.83
C LEU A 294 -10.46 -2.07 -19.27
N TRP A 295 -11.27 -1.38 -18.49
CA TRP A 295 -12.67 -1.12 -18.83
C TRP A 295 -12.78 -0.27 -20.10
N ARG A 296 -12.00 0.80 -20.19
CA ARG A 296 -11.93 1.65 -21.37
C ARG A 296 -11.43 0.88 -22.61
N LEU A 297 -10.43 0.01 -22.47
CA LEU A 297 -9.97 -0.86 -23.56
C LEU A 297 -11.07 -1.82 -24.05
N ARG A 298 -11.90 -2.32 -23.14
CA ARG A 298 -13.01 -3.23 -23.47
C ARG A 298 -14.23 -2.49 -24.03
N HIS A 299 -14.41 -1.21 -23.68
CA HIS A 299 -15.54 -0.38 -24.07
C HIS A 299 -15.00 0.95 -24.65
N PRO A 300 -14.35 0.92 -25.83
CA PRO A 300 -13.74 2.11 -26.41
C PRO A 300 -14.82 3.12 -26.86
N GLU A 301 -14.54 4.38 -26.60
CA GLU A 301 -15.32 5.50 -27.16
C GLU A 301 -14.84 5.84 -28.57
N ALA A 302 -15.66 6.58 -29.34
CA ALA A 302 -15.33 6.94 -30.71
C ALA A 302 -13.96 7.67 -30.83
N HIS A 303 -13.60 8.50 -29.87
CA HIS A 303 -12.31 9.20 -29.83
C HIS A 303 -11.10 8.30 -29.58
N ASP A 304 -11.28 7.14 -28.97
CA ASP A 304 -10.18 6.19 -28.73
C ASP A 304 -9.63 5.58 -30.03
N ASN A 305 -10.35 5.73 -31.14
CA ASN A 305 -9.93 5.27 -32.46
C ASN A 305 -9.00 6.27 -33.20
N PHE A 306 -8.74 7.45 -32.64
CA PHE A 306 -7.94 8.51 -33.24
C PHE A 306 -6.68 8.80 -32.42
N ILE A 307 -5.88 7.79 -32.15
CA ILE A 307 -4.60 7.92 -31.43
C ILE A 307 -3.51 8.34 -32.40
#